data_f4e4f21a1b4560e4c635c161bd8b98ae
#
_entry.id   f4e4f21a1b4560e4c635c161bd8b98ae
#
_cell.length_a   1.000
_cell.length_b   1.000
_cell.length_c   1.000
_cell.angle_alpha   90.00
_cell.angle_beta   90.00
_cell.angle_gamma   90.00
#
_symmetry.space_group_name_H-M   'P 1'
#
loop_
_entity.id
_entity.type
_entity.pdbx_description
1 polymer ?
#
loop_
_entity_poly.entity_id
_entity_poly.type
_entity_poly.pdbx_seq_one_letter_code
_entity_poly.pdbx_strand_id
1 'polypeptide(L)'
;LTGLADALVIDVGGTSTDVGALAQGFPRESAFGVELGGVQTNFRMPDVVSVALGGGTIIGAAGELGPESVGFRLFEQARVFGGEVLTMSDCAVAAGRAAMGDAGLLGDAAWPEVLASADLLVADAIDRMKLTRGDVPVVLVGGGSAILPATLAGASELLRPADFDVANAIGAAVGLVSGDAEHVLNLGGDREAGIEAVRSDAASRARLAGADPARLETIRIDEVSLAYTDPPMSRLRVKVAGPPLN
;
A
#
# COMPACT_ATOMS: atom_id res chain seq x y z
N LEU A 1 -9.35 10.00 3.08
CA LEU A 1 -10.52 9.14 3.30
C LEU A 1 -10.78 8.89 4.78
N THR A 2 -9.80 8.41 5.56
CA THR A 2 -9.97 8.10 7.00
C THR A 2 -9.42 9.17 7.94
N GLY A 3 -8.53 10.06 7.47
CA GLY A 3 -7.85 11.05 8.30
C GLY A 3 -6.76 10.49 9.21
N LEU A 4 -6.44 9.20 9.12
CA LEU A 4 -5.38 8.58 9.89
C LEU A 4 -4.00 9.00 9.34
N ALA A 5 -3.10 9.42 10.25
CA ALA A 5 -1.73 9.72 9.90
C ALA A 5 -0.85 8.46 9.83
N ASP A 6 -1.12 7.51 10.72
CA ASP A 6 -0.36 6.25 10.82
C ASP A 6 -1.35 5.08 10.78
N ALA A 7 -1.19 4.21 9.79
CA ALA A 7 -2.03 3.03 9.58
C ALA A 7 -1.35 2.07 8.59
N LEU A 8 -1.80 0.83 8.54
CA LEU A 8 -1.57 -0.02 7.37
C LEU A 8 -2.71 0.18 6.36
N VAL A 9 -2.39 0.08 5.10
CA VAL A 9 -3.36 0.07 4.00
C VAL A 9 -3.26 -1.29 3.33
N ILE A 10 -4.39 -1.98 3.22
CA ILE A 10 -4.52 -3.25 2.50
C ILE A 10 -5.37 -3.00 1.26
N ASP A 11 -4.75 -3.09 0.10
CA ASP A 11 -5.42 -2.99 -1.19
C ASP A 11 -5.64 -4.40 -1.77
N VAL A 12 -6.88 -4.84 -1.78
CA VAL A 12 -7.27 -6.16 -2.31
C VAL A 12 -7.82 -5.99 -3.71
N GLY A 13 -7.03 -6.43 -4.67
CA GLY A 13 -7.42 -6.45 -6.08
C GLY A 13 -8.10 -7.74 -6.51
N GLY A 14 -8.18 -7.92 -7.83
CA GLY A 14 -8.67 -9.17 -8.42
C GLY A 14 -7.65 -10.31 -8.38
N THR A 15 -6.35 -10.00 -8.33
CA THR A 15 -5.25 -10.99 -8.46
C THR A 15 -4.33 -11.00 -7.24
N SER A 16 -4.01 -9.83 -6.69
CA SER A 16 -3.10 -9.65 -5.56
C SER A 16 -3.71 -8.82 -4.47
N THR A 17 -3.11 -8.93 -3.30
CA THR A 17 -3.33 -8.05 -2.15
C THR A 17 -2.02 -7.38 -1.81
N ASP A 18 -2.02 -6.06 -1.76
CA ASP A 18 -0.87 -5.24 -1.42
C ASP A 18 -1.06 -4.61 -0.04
N VAL A 19 -0.07 -4.79 0.82
CA VAL A 19 -0.06 -4.22 2.17
C VAL A 19 1.05 -3.19 2.26
N GLY A 20 0.68 -1.95 2.47
CA GLY A 20 1.59 -0.82 2.63
C GLY A 20 1.37 -0.12 3.97
N ALA A 21 2.30 0.74 4.36
CA ALA A 21 2.20 1.53 5.58
C ALA A 21 2.13 3.02 5.28
N LEU A 22 1.27 3.72 6.01
CA LEU A 22 1.27 5.17 6.13
C LEU A 22 2.08 5.56 7.37
N ALA A 23 2.90 6.58 7.21
CA ALA A 23 3.60 7.27 8.28
C ALA A 23 3.40 8.77 8.10
N GLN A 24 2.82 9.42 9.10
CA GLN A 24 2.50 10.86 9.08
C GLN A 24 1.64 11.27 7.85
N GLY A 25 0.72 10.39 7.42
CA GLY A 25 -0.18 10.65 6.28
C GLY A 25 0.39 10.35 4.90
N PHE A 26 1.66 9.90 4.82
CA PHE A 26 2.32 9.57 3.55
C PHE A 26 2.72 8.10 3.48
N PRO A 27 2.80 7.50 2.28
CA PRO A 27 3.34 6.15 2.14
C PRO A 27 4.75 6.06 2.72
N ARG A 28 4.98 5.06 3.57
CA ARG A 28 6.32 4.75 4.07
C ARG A 28 7.19 4.32 2.90
N GLU A 29 8.37 4.90 2.79
CA GLU A 29 9.34 4.53 1.78
C GLU A 29 10.23 3.38 2.27
N SER A 30 10.57 2.44 1.37
CA SER A 30 11.54 1.40 1.65
C SER A 30 12.90 2.02 2.01
N ALA A 31 13.53 1.50 3.07
CA ALA A 31 14.85 1.93 3.49
C ALA A 31 15.97 1.48 2.54
N PHE A 32 15.71 0.45 1.75
CA PHE A 32 16.65 -0.16 0.81
C PHE A 32 16.19 0.05 -0.62
N GLY A 33 17.14 0.06 -1.56
CA GLY A 33 16.83 0.05 -2.98
C GLY A 33 15.99 -1.19 -3.34
N VAL A 34 15.06 -0.99 -4.26
CA VAL A 34 14.14 -2.06 -4.69
C VAL A 34 14.74 -2.81 -5.87
N GLU A 35 14.64 -4.13 -5.85
CA GLU A 35 15.01 -4.96 -6.98
C GLU A 35 13.87 -4.98 -8.01
N LEU A 36 14.15 -4.56 -9.22
CA LEU A 36 13.20 -4.57 -10.33
C LEU A 36 13.76 -5.47 -11.45
N GLY A 37 13.07 -6.58 -11.73
CA GLY A 37 13.49 -7.49 -12.79
C GLY A 37 14.88 -8.09 -12.60
N GLY A 38 15.32 -8.37 -11.38
CA GLY A 38 16.64 -8.88 -11.04
C GLY A 38 17.76 -7.81 -10.97
N VAL A 39 17.40 -6.53 -11.12
CA VAL A 39 18.34 -5.40 -11.02
C VAL A 39 18.09 -4.63 -9.75
N GLN A 40 19.11 -4.53 -8.90
CA GLN A 40 19.07 -3.66 -7.72
C GLN A 40 19.07 -2.20 -8.17
N THR A 41 18.06 -1.45 -7.74
CA THR A 41 17.93 -0.04 -8.02
C THR A 41 18.16 0.76 -6.74
N ASN A 42 18.48 2.06 -6.89
CA ASN A 42 18.49 3.01 -5.78
C ASN A 42 17.20 3.85 -5.73
N PHE A 43 16.17 3.45 -6.48
CA PHE A 43 14.88 4.13 -6.43
C PHE A 43 14.22 3.88 -5.08
N ARG A 44 13.69 4.94 -4.50
CA ARG A 44 12.85 4.85 -3.32
C ARG A 44 11.42 4.65 -3.78
N MET A 45 10.87 3.53 -3.37
CA MET A 45 9.49 3.15 -3.64
C MET A 45 8.75 3.03 -2.31
N PRO A 46 7.42 3.12 -2.32
CA PRO A 46 6.63 2.75 -1.16
C PRO A 46 7.03 1.35 -0.67
N ASP A 47 7.13 1.21 0.64
CA ASP A 47 7.37 -0.08 1.29
C ASP A 47 6.05 -0.86 1.27
N VAL A 48 6.01 -1.90 0.46
CA VAL A 48 4.81 -2.71 0.20
C VAL A 48 5.17 -4.18 0.20
N VAL A 49 4.32 -4.98 0.82
CA VAL A 49 4.34 -6.45 0.73
C VAL A 49 3.16 -6.89 -0.10
N SER A 50 3.42 -7.62 -1.18
CA SER A 50 2.40 -8.20 -2.05
C SER A 50 2.22 -9.68 -1.76
N VAL A 51 0.98 -10.14 -1.72
CA VAL A 51 0.61 -11.56 -1.63
C VAL A 51 -0.28 -11.95 -2.81
N ALA A 52 -0.11 -13.16 -3.32
CA ALA A 52 -0.86 -13.68 -4.45
C ALA A 52 -2.28 -14.13 -4.01
N LEU A 53 -3.08 -13.17 -3.52
CA LEU A 53 -4.44 -13.35 -3.05
C LEU A 53 -5.29 -12.19 -3.53
N GLY A 54 -6.35 -12.46 -4.25
CA GLY A 54 -7.34 -11.48 -4.70
C GLY A 54 -8.68 -12.15 -4.96
N GLY A 55 -9.69 -11.39 -5.34
CA GLY A 55 -11.03 -11.91 -5.60
C GLY A 55 -11.06 -13.00 -6.66
N GLY A 56 -10.19 -12.92 -7.67
CA GLY A 56 -10.08 -13.90 -8.75
C GLY A 56 -9.08 -15.03 -8.50
N THR A 57 -8.46 -15.11 -7.33
CA THR A 57 -7.53 -16.21 -7.01
C THR A 57 -8.24 -17.55 -7.16
N ILE A 58 -7.64 -18.45 -7.96
CA ILE A 58 -8.21 -19.78 -8.25
C ILE A 58 -7.98 -20.67 -7.04
N ILE A 59 -9.02 -21.43 -6.68
CA ILE A 59 -8.96 -22.45 -5.64
C ILE A 59 -8.80 -23.80 -6.30
N GLY A 60 -7.70 -24.48 -5.98
CA GLY A 60 -7.41 -25.82 -6.46
C GLY A 60 -8.35 -26.88 -5.90
N ALA A 61 -8.30 -28.08 -6.46
CA ALA A 61 -9.22 -29.18 -6.10
C ALA A 61 -9.06 -29.65 -4.65
N ALA A 62 -7.88 -29.51 -4.04
CA ALA A 62 -7.62 -29.82 -2.65
C ALA A 62 -7.68 -28.57 -1.73
N GLY A 63 -8.15 -27.42 -2.23
CA GLY A 63 -8.29 -26.20 -1.47
C GLY A 63 -7.04 -25.29 -1.50
N GLU A 64 -6.12 -25.52 -2.43
CA GLU A 64 -4.93 -24.67 -2.57
C GLU A 64 -5.31 -23.28 -3.06
N LEU A 65 -4.71 -22.25 -2.43
CA LEU A 65 -4.84 -20.84 -2.83
C LEU A 65 -3.84 -20.49 -3.90
N GLY A 66 -4.31 -20.19 -5.10
CA GLY A 66 -3.48 -19.67 -6.18
C GLY A 66 -2.24 -20.52 -6.50
N PRO A 67 -1.17 -19.89 -7.00
CA PRO A 67 -0.99 -18.46 -7.29
C PRO A 67 -1.75 -17.95 -8.52
N GLU A 68 -2.40 -18.81 -9.27
CA GLU A 68 -3.15 -18.44 -10.47
C GLU A 68 -4.43 -17.66 -10.12
N SER A 69 -4.83 -16.77 -11.04
CA SER A 69 -6.03 -15.95 -10.90
C SER A 69 -6.73 -15.81 -12.24
N VAL A 70 -8.04 -15.75 -12.22
CA VAL A 70 -8.85 -15.39 -13.39
C VAL A 70 -8.74 -13.90 -13.74
N GLY A 71 -8.23 -13.08 -12.83
CA GLY A 71 -8.01 -11.65 -13.02
C GLY A 71 -9.27 -10.91 -13.46
N PHE A 72 -9.17 -10.14 -14.55
CA PHE A 72 -10.30 -9.36 -15.10
C PHE A 72 -11.44 -10.21 -15.68
N ARG A 73 -11.22 -11.53 -15.87
CA ARG A 73 -12.25 -12.46 -16.36
C ARG A 73 -13.12 -13.03 -15.23
N LEU A 74 -13.12 -12.44 -14.05
CA LEU A 74 -13.89 -12.89 -12.88
C LEU A 74 -15.37 -13.08 -13.23
N PHE A 75 -15.98 -12.10 -13.89
CA PHE A 75 -17.41 -12.13 -14.27
C PHE A 75 -17.75 -13.18 -15.33
N GLU A 76 -16.77 -13.73 -16.03
CA GLU A 76 -16.97 -14.76 -17.06
C GLU A 76 -16.67 -16.17 -16.51
N GLN A 77 -15.71 -16.28 -15.59
CA GLN A 77 -15.15 -17.58 -15.20
C GLN A 77 -15.53 -18.04 -13.81
N ALA A 78 -15.81 -17.12 -12.85
CA ALA A 78 -16.16 -17.51 -11.50
C ALA A 78 -17.56 -18.17 -11.44
N ARG A 79 -17.70 -19.15 -10.56
CA ARG A 79 -18.95 -19.94 -10.42
C ARG A 79 -20.14 -19.07 -10.02
N VAL A 80 -19.96 -18.11 -9.15
CA VAL A 80 -20.99 -17.17 -8.72
C VAL A 80 -21.61 -16.36 -9.86
N PHE A 81 -20.92 -16.29 -11.00
CA PHE A 81 -21.39 -15.65 -12.24
C PHE A 81 -21.75 -16.65 -13.35
N GLY A 82 -21.82 -17.96 -13.03
CA GLY A 82 -22.17 -19.01 -13.98
C GLY A 82 -20.99 -19.63 -14.72
N GLY A 83 -19.76 -19.29 -14.36
CA GLY A 83 -18.55 -19.93 -14.88
C GLY A 83 -18.26 -21.29 -14.20
N GLU A 84 -17.11 -21.87 -14.54
CA GLU A 84 -16.73 -23.20 -14.05
C GLU A 84 -15.59 -23.16 -13.02
N VAL A 85 -14.88 -22.02 -12.91
CA VAL A 85 -13.70 -21.87 -12.06
C VAL A 85 -14.11 -21.50 -10.65
N LEU A 86 -13.65 -22.26 -9.67
CA LEU A 86 -13.80 -21.90 -8.25
C LEU A 86 -12.76 -20.82 -7.90
N THR A 87 -13.24 -19.69 -7.40
CA THR A 87 -12.41 -18.53 -7.04
C THR A 87 -12.59 -18.13 -5.59
N MET A 88 -11.71 -17.27 -5.10
CA MET A 88 -11.80 -16.71 -3.75
C MET A 88 -13.11 -15.90 -3.56
N SER A 89 -13.61 -15.24 -4.63
CA SER A 89 -14.91 -14.56 -4.60
C SER A 89 -16.06 -15.53 -4.34
N ASP A 90 -16.03 -16.71 -4.93
CA ASP A 90 -17.05 -17.74 -4.70
C ASP A 90 -17.06 -18.17 -3.23
N CYS A 91 -15.88 -18.42 -2.66
CA CYS A 91 -15.74 -18.80 -1.24
C CYS A 91 -16.24 -17.68 -0.32
N ALA A 92 -15.96 -16.43 -0.65
CA ALA A 92 -16.41 -15.28 0.13
C ALA A 92 -17.93 -15.09 0.07
N VAL A 93 -18.55 -15.29 -1.10
CA VAL A 93 -20.03 -15.25 -1.26
C VAL A 93 -20.68 -16.39 -0.50
N ALA A 94 -20.19 -17.63 -0.63
CA ALA A 94 -20.71 -18.78 0.09
C ALA A 94 -20.65 -18.61 1.62
N ALA A 95 -19.63 -17.91 2.12
CA ALA A 95 -19.48 -17.59 3.54
C ALA A 95 -20.24 -16.34 3.99
N GLY A 96 -20.93 -15.64 3.09
CA GLY A 96 -21.64 -14.40 3.39
C GLY A 96 -20.73 -13.18 3.65
N ARG A 97 -19.44 -13.26 3.28
CA ARG A 97 -18.51 -12.12 3.38
C ARG A 97 -18.73 -11.11 2.26
N ALA A 98 -19.15 -11.56 1.09
CA ALA A 98 -19.40 -10.76 -0.10
C ALA A 98 -20.81 -10.98 -0.62
N ALA A 99 -21.38 -9.95 -1.25
CA ALA A 99 -22.67 -10.01 -1.94
C ALA A 99 -22.46 -9.64 -3.41
N MET A 100 -22.28 -10.65 -4.26
CA MET A 100 -22.12 -10.48 -5.71
C MET A 100 -22.56 -11.74 -6.44
N GLY A 101 -22.99 -11.61 -7.70
CA GLY A 101 -23.47 -12.72 -8.52
C GLY A 101 -24.66 -13.46 -7.92
N ASP A 102 -24.76 -14.75 -8.20
CA ASP A 102 -25.81 -15.64 -7.71
C ASP A 102 -25.25 -16.73 -6.79
N ALA A 103 -25.45 -16.56 -5.48
CA ALA A 103 -25.02 -17.54 -4.46
C ALA A 103 -25.68 -18.93 -4.66
N GLY A 104 -26.85 -19.00 -5.31
CA GLY A 104 -27.54 -20.27 -5.60
C GLY A 104 -26.74 -21.18 -6.53
N LEU A 105 -25.83 -20.64 -7.33
CA LEU A 105 -24.94 -21.41 -8.20
C LEU A 105 -23.82 -22.14 -7.45
N LEU A 106 -23.56 -21.76 -6.19
CA LEU A 106 -22.49 -22.36 -5.37
C LEU A 106 -22.96 -23.61 -4.61
N GLY A 107 -24.27 -23.83 -4.53
CA GLY A 107 -24.88 -24.91 -3.73
C GLY A 107 -24.62 -24.73 -2.23
N ASP A 108 -24.58 -25.81 -1.48
CA ASP A 108 -24.33 -25.82 -0.03
C ASP A 108 -22.84 -25.92 0.33
N ALA A 109 -21.96 -25.73 -0.65
CA ALA A 109 -20.54 -25.86 -0.42
C ALA A 109 -20.01 -24.62 0.36
N ALA A 110 -19.24 -24.90 1.38
CA ALA A 110 -18.50 -23.89 2.15
C ALA A 110 -17.02 -24.26 2.17
N TRP A 111 -16.17 -23.26 2.15
CA TRP A 111 -14.70 -23.45 2.14
C TRP A 111 -14.04 -22.75 3.34
N PRO A 112 -14.40 -23.13 4.59
CA PRO A 112 -13.89 -22.44 5.78
C PRO A 112 -12.36 -22.51 5.90
N GLU A 113 -11.77 -23.63 5.50
CA GLU A 113 -10.30 -23.83 5.55
C GLU A 113 -9.57 -22.96 4.54
N VAL A 114 -10.14 -22.79 3.34
CA VAL A 114 -9.63 -21.88 2.31
C VAL A 114 -9.68 -20.44 2.80
N LEU A 115 -10.79 -20.03 3.38
CA LEU A 115 -10.96 -18.70 3.96
C LEU A 115 -9.99 -18.45 5.12
N ALA A 116 -9.83 -19.44 6.02
CA ALA A 116 -8.87 -19.33 7.12
C ALA A 116 -7.43 -19.21 6.62
N SER A 117 -7.07 -19.94 5.57
CA SER A 117 -5.74 -19.83 4.94
C SER A 117 -5.52 -18.49 4.30
N ALA A 118 -6.52 -17.92 3.64
CA ALA A 118 -6.46 -16.57 3.08
C ALA A 118 -6.31 -15.50 4.18
N ASP A 119 -7.06 -15.61 5.26
CA ASP A 119 -7.00 -14.70 6.41
C ASP A 119 -5.60 -14.73 7.07
N LEU A 120 -5.00 -15.92 7.18
CA LEU A 120 -3.64 -16.08 7.72
C LEU A 120 -2.58 -15.47 6.81
N LEU A 121 -2.71 -15.59 5.48
CA LEU A 121 -1.78 -14.94 4.53
C LEU A 121 -1.78 -13.42 4.69
N VAL A 122 -2.96 -12.83 4.87
CA VAL A 122 -3.07 -11.37 5.05
C VAL A 122 -2.58 -10.97 6.44
N ALA A 123 -2.87 -11.75 7.47
CA ALA A 123 -2.36 -11.50 8.82
C ALA A 123 -0.82 -11.56 8.89
N ASP A 124 -0.18 -12.49 8.17
CA ASP A 124 1.29 -12.52 8.04
C ASP A 124 1.83 -11.26 7.35
N ALA A 125 1.17 -10.81 6.27
CA ALA A 125 1.55 -9.59 5.59
C ALA A 125 1.41 -8.36 6.50
N ILE A 126 0.35 -8.27 7.32
CA ILE A 126 0.19 -7.25 8.36
C ILE A 126 1.36 -7.31 9.34
N ASP A 127 1.70 -8.49 9.86
CA ASP A 127 2.77 -8.66 10.85
C ASP A 127 4.13 -8.24 10.31
N ARG A 128 4.40 -8.52 9.04
CA ARG A 128 5.63 -8.11 8.34
C ARG A 128 5.73 -6.60 8.11
N MET A 129 4.59 -5.93 7.96
CA MET A 129 4.54 -4.49 7.63
C MET A 129 4.51 -3.59 8.86
N LYS A 130 3.97 -4.05 9.98
CA LYS A 130 3.92 -3.25 11.21
C LYS A 130 5.30 -3.10 11.85
N LEU A 131 5.57 -1.95 12.46
CA LEU A 131 6.81 -1.65 13.18
C LEU A 131 6.67 -1.80 14.70
N THR A 132 5.48 -2.12 15.17
CA THR A 132 5.15 -2.27 16.59
C THR A 132 4.74 -3.71 16.88
N ARG A 133 4.89 -4.15 18.14
CA ARG A 133 4.42 -5.47 18.57
C ARG A 133 2.89 -5.53 18.76
N GLY A 134 2.24 -4.38 18.94
CA GLY A 134 0.79 -4.28 19.12
C GLY A 134 0.02 -4.33 17.81
N ASP A 135 -1.29 -4.42 17.92
CA ASP A 135 -2.20 -4.28 16.80
C ASP A 135 -2.26 -2.82 16.33
N VAL A 136 -2.45 -2.61 15.03
CA VAL A 136 -2.43 -1.30 14.39
C VAL A 136 -3.72 -1.06 13.62
N PRO A 137 -4.14 0.22 13.41
CA PRO A 137 -5.26 0.52 12.53
C PRO A 137 -4.96 0.07 11.09
N VAL A 138 -5.95 -0.54 10.45
CA VAL A 138 -5.86 -1.01 9.07
C VAL A 138 -6.96 -0.39 8.23
N VAL A 139 -6.59 0.24 7.13
CA VAL A 139 -7.52 0.75 6.12
C VAL A 139 -7.60 -0.27 4.98
N LEU A 140 -8.80 -0.76 4.73
CA LEU A 140 -9.07 -1.79 3.74
C LEU A 140 -9.68 -1.17 2.49
N VAL A 141 -9.02 -1.30 1.36
CA VAL A 141 -9.43 -0.75 0.07
C VAL A 141 -9.37 -1.81 -1.04
N GLY A 142 -9.80 -1.43 -2.23
CA GLY A 142 -9.83 -2.30 -3.41
C GLY A 142 -11.10 -3.12 -3.53
N GLY A 143 -11.53 -3.36 -4.77
CA GLY A 143 -12.79 -4.07 -5.08
C GLY A 143 -12.85 -5.51 -4.56
N GLY A 144 -11.67 -6.15 -4.37
CA GLY A 144 -11.57 -7.48 -3.79
C GLY A 144 -11.66 -7.52 -2.27
N SER A 145 -11.69 -6.39 -1.57
CA SER A 145 -11.65 -6.32 -0.10
C SER A 145 -12.79 -7.06 0.59
N ALA A 146 -13.90 -7.30 -0.11
CA ALA A 146 -15.04 -8.07 0.38
C ALA A 146 -14.71 -9.55 0.69
N ILE A 147 -13.61 -10.10 0.17
CA ILE A 147 -13.18 -11.46 0.51
C ILE A 147 -12.65 -11.58 1.94
N LEU A 148 -12.19 -10.47 2.53
CA LEU A 148 -11.62 -10.46 3.87
C LEU A 148 -12.70 -10.36 4.96
N PRO A 149 -12.44 -10.92 6.17
CA PRO A 149 -13.38 -10.89 7.29
C PRO A 149 -13.51 -9.48 7.88
N ALA A 150 -14.43 -9.35 8.83
CA ALA A 150 -14.60 -8.10 9.58
C ALA A 150 -13.47 -7.82 10.59
N THR A 151 -12.67 -8.84 10.95
CA THR A 151 -11.54 -8.73 11.87
C THR A 151 -10.37 -9.56 11.36
N LEU A 152 -9.16 -9.05 11.49
CA LEU A 152 -7.91 -9.73 11.15
C LEU A 152 -6.93 -9.66 12.30
N ALA A 153 -6.14 -10.70 12.48
CA ALA A 153 -5.07 -10.70 13.48
C ALA A 153 -4.03 -9.62 13.13
N GLY A 154 -3.57 -8.89 14.13
CA GLY A 154 -2.65 -7.77 13.97
C GLY A 154 -3.30 -6.43 13.65
N ALA A 155 -4.62 -6.41 13.40
CA ALA A 155 -5.40 -5.19 13.19
C ALA A 155 -6.18 -4.83 14.47
N SER A 156 -5.97 -3.61 14.99
CA SER A 156 -6.76 -3.07 16.12
C SER A 156 -8.18 -2.71 15.69
N GLU A 157 -8.31 -2.27 14.45
CA GLU A 157 -9.58 -2.00 13.77
C GLU A 157 -9.40 -2.14 12.25
N LEU A 158 -10.45 -2.54 11.56
CA LEU A 158 -10.52 -2.58 10.09
C LEU A 158 -11.48 -1.48 9.63
N LEU A 159 -10.91 -0.45 9.00
CA LEU A 159 -11.65 0.67 8.46
C LEU A 159 -11.86 0.48 6.96
N ARG A 160 -13.10 0.48 6.53
CA ARG A 160 -13.46 0.42 5.11
C ARG A 160 -14.11 1.75 4.72
N PRO A 161 -13.38 2.67 4.03
CA PRO A 161 -13.93 3.96 3.59
C PRO A 161 -15.11 3.77 2.64
N ALA A 162 -15.97 4.78 2.51
CA ALA A 162 -17.15 4.71 1.63
C ALA A 162 -16.78 4.39 0.17
N ASP A 163 -15.67 4.96 -0.33
CA ASP A 163 -15.19 4.79 -1.71
C ASP A 163 -14.00 3.84 -1.79
N PHE A 164 -14.01 2.77 -1.00
CA PHE A 164 -12.90 1.81 -0.88
C PHE A 164 -12.57 1.11 -2.20
N ASP A 165 -13.55 0.86 -3.04
CA ASP A 165 -13.44 0.16 -4.32
C ASP A 165 -12.81 1.00 -5.43
N VAL A 166 -12.84 2.32 -5.31
CA VAL A 166 -12.23 3.29 -6.23
C VAL A 166 -11.10 4.08 -5.60
N ALA A 167 -10.55 3.62 -4.47
CA ALA A 167 -9.51 4.32 -3.72
C ALA A 167 -8.26 4.64 -4.56
N ASN A 168 -7.87 3.75 -5.48
CA ASN A 168 -6.75 3.98 -6.40
C ASN A 168 -7.00 5.15 -7.36
N ALA A 169 -8.22 5.27 -7.90
CA ALA A 169 -8.60 6.38 -8.76
C ALA A 169 -8.62 7.71 -7.99
N ILE A 170 -9.15 7.69 -6.76
CA ILE A 170 -9.13 8.86 -5.87
C ILE A 170 -7.69 9.24 -5.54
N GLY A 171 -6.84 8.26 -5.16
CA GLY A 171 -5.43 8.48 -4.90
C GLY A 171 -4.70 9.13 -6.07
N ALA A 172 -4.95 8.67 -7.29
CA ALA A 172 -4.40 9.26 -8.51
C ALA A 172 -4.89 10.71 -8.74
N ALA A 173 -6.18 10.98 -8.45
CA ALA A 173 -6.76 12.31 -8.63
C ALA A 173 -6.26 13.35 -7.62
N VAL A 174 -5.91 12.92 -6.39
CA VAL A 174 -5.41 13.80 -5.33
C VAL A 174 -3.89 13.71 -5.14
N GLY A 175 -3.22 12.99 -6.03
CA GLY A 175 -1.78 12.77 -5.98
C GLY A 175 -0.99 14.08 -5.96
N LEU A 176 0.02 14.14 -5.08
CA LEU A 176 0.92 15.29 -5.01
C LEU A 176 2.13 15.09 -5.92
N VAL A 177 2.58 16.17 -6.52
CA VAL A 177 3.86 16.23 -7.25
C VAL A 177 4.96 16.58 -6.26
N SER A 178 6.01 15.79 -6.18
CA SER A 178 7.08 15.99 -5.21
C SER A 178 8.45 16.20 -5.86
N GLY A 179 9.34 16.85 -5.11
CA GLY A 179 10.75 16.93 -5.39
C GLY A 179 11.56 16.57 -4.14
N ASP A 180 12.63 15.84 -4.36
CA ASP A 180 13.59 15.44 -3.33
C ASP A 180 14.95 16.04 -3.60
N ALA A 181 15.62 16.51 -2.56
CA ALA A 181 17.04 16.90 -2.62
C ALA A 181 17.80 16.28 -1.43
N GLU A 182 19.03 15.87 -1.70
CA GLU A 182 19.92 15.31 -0.69
C GLU A 182 21.30 15.97 -0.83
N HIS A 183 21.81 16.50 0.27
CA HIS A 183 23.13 17.11 0.33
C HIS A 183 23.90 16.58 1.54
N VAL A 184 25.23 16.55 1.42
CA VAL A 184 26.13 16.31 2.55
C VAL A 184 26.72 17.65 2.95
N LEU A 185 26.41 18.09 4.17
CA LEU A 185 26.72 19.43 4.66
C LEU A 185 27.33 19.39 6.06
N ASN A 186 28.18 20.36 6.38
CA ASN A 186 28.53 20.66 7.75
C ASN A 186 27.43 21.54 8.37
N LEU A 187 26.64 20.99 9.26
CA LEU A 187 25.54 21.69 9.94
C LEU A 187 25.97 22.31 11.29
N GLY A 188 27.25 22.24 11.65
CA GLY A 188 27.76 22.76 12.92
C GLY A 188 27.83 24.31 13.01
N GLY A 189 27.67 25.02 11.88
CA GLY A 189 27.64 26.49 11.84
C GLY A 189 26.19 27.01 11.86
N ASP A 190 25.53 27.00 10.70
CA ASP A 190 24.16 27.45 10.53
C ASP A 190 23.30 26.29 9.98
N ARG A 191 22.69 25.54 10.90
CA ARG A 191 21.87 24.40 10.56
C ARG A 191 20.60 24.80 9.80
N GLU A 192 19.99 25.92 10.17
CA GLU A 192 18.78 26.41 9.51
C GLU A 192 19.04 26.80 8.06
N ALA A 193 20.10 27.52 7.80
CA ALA A 193 20.51 27.86 6.43
C ALA A 193 20.83 26.61 5.60
N GLY A 194 21.47 25.60 6.20
CA GLY A 194 21.72 24.32 5.54
C GLY A 194 20.42 23.61 5.13
N ILE A 195 19.44 23.52 6.03
CA ILE A 195 18.12 22.92 5.75
C ILE A 195 17.40 23.73 4.67
N GLU A 196 17.41 25.04 4.74
CA GLU A 196 16.76 25.91 3.76
C GLU A 196 17.35 25.76 2.36
N ALA A 197 18.66 25.62 2.23
CA ALA A 197 19.32 25.39 0.94
C ALA A 197 18.84 24.09 0.28
N VAL A 198 18.78 22.99 1.05
CA VAL A 198 18.29 21.69 0.54
C VAL A 198 16.79 21.74 0.25
N ARG A 199 16.01 22.42 1.09
CA ARG A 199 14.58 22.64 0.86
C ARG A 199 14.31 23.42 -0.43
N SER A 200 15.08 24.46 -0.70
CA SER A 200 14.98 25.25 -1.92
C SER A 200 15.27 24.44 -3.18
N ASP A 201 16.27 23.55 -3.13
CA ASP A 201 16.56 22.62 -4.24
C ASP A 201 15.41 21.62 -4.42
N ALA A 202 14.91 21.01 -3.36
CA ALA A 202 13.75 20.10 -3.41
C ALA A 202 12.51 20.81 -3.99
N ALA A 203 12.23 22.04 -3.55
CA ALA A 203 11.12 22.85 -4.07
C ALA A 203 11.28 23.18 -5.56
N SER A 204 12.51 23.41 -6.00
CA SER A 204 12.82 23.66 -7.42
C SER A 204 12.54 22.41 -8.26
N ARG A 205 12.91 21.24 -7.78
CA ARG A 205 12.61 19.95 -8.43
C ARG A 205 11.12 19.66 -8.49
N ALA A 206 10.38 19.93 -7.40
CA ALA A 206 8.92 19.76 -7.38
C ALA A 206 8.25 20.66 -8.43
N ARG A 207 8.68 21.93 -8.54
CA ARG A 207 8.19 22.86 -9.57
C ARG A 207 8.48 22.38 -10.98
N LEU A 208 9.69 21.92 -11.25
CA LEU A 208 10.06 21.35 -12.55
C LEU A 208 9.25 20.11 -12.91
N ALA A 209 8.84 19.34 -11.92
CA ALA A 209 7.96 18.18 -12.08
C ALA A 209 6.48 18.58 -12.27
N GLY A 210 6.11 19.85 -12.11
CA GLY A 210 4.75 20.35 -12.34
C GLY A 210 3.93 20.61 -11.07
N ALA A 211 4.56 20.72 -9.90
CA ALA A 211 3.87 21.13 -8.67
C ALA A 211 3.52 22.62 -8.69
N ASP A 212 2.37 22.99 -8.09
CA ASP A 212 1.97 24.38 -7.87
C ASP A 212 2.93 25.06 -6.89
N PRO A 213 3.70 26.09 -7.34
CA PRO A 213 4.70 26.77 -6.50
C PRO A 213 4.10 27.46 -5.26
N ALA A 214 2.82 27.86 -5.33
CA ALA A 214 2.15 28.58 -4.26
C ALA A 214 1.67 27.66 -3.12
N ARG A 215 1.65 26.34 -3.35
CA ARG A 215 1.10 25.34 -2.44
C ARG A 215 2.10 24.22 -2.11
N LEU A 216 3.39 24.54 -2.18
CA LEU A 216 4.46 23.61 -1.80
C LEU A 216 4.60 23.53 -0.29
N GLU A 217 4.66 22.30 0.23
CA GLU A 217 4.87 22.01 1.63
C GLU A 217 6.08 21.08 1.83
N THR A 218 6.80 21.27 2.92
CA THR A 218 7.85 20.33 3.31
C THR A 218 7.22 19.10 3.96
N ILE A 219 7.35 17.97 3.30
CA ILE A 219 6.76 16.71 3.72
C ILE A 219 7.66 15.99 4.72
N ARG A 220 8.99 16.06 4.49
CA ARG A 220 9.94 15.29 5.29
C ARG A 220 11.32 15.92 5.28
N ILE A 221 11.99 15.83 6.43
CA ILE A 221 13.40 16.19 6.61
C ILE A 221 14.07 15.02 7.31
N ASP A 222 15.03 14.38 6.64
CA ASP A 222 15.85 13.32 7.19
C ASP A 222 17.28 13.84 7.36
N GLU A 223 17.83 13.74 8.57
CA GLU A 223 19.20 14.08 8.88
C GLU A 223 19.91 12.86 9.44
N VAL A 224 21.03 12.49 8.84
CA VAL A 224 21.87 11.40 9.28
C VAL A 224 23.30 11.91 9.45
N SER A 225 23.80 11.93 10.69
CA SER A 225 25.19 12.26 10.97
C SER A 225 26.12 11.20 10.37
N LEU A 226 27.16 11.67 9.66
CA LEU A 226 28.17 10.80 9.09
C LEU A 226 29.30 10.58 10.13
N ALA A 227 29.52 9.32 10.49
CA ALA A 227 30.61 8.97 11.40
C ALA A 227 31.98 9.19 10.72
N TYR A 228 32.97 9.52 11.54
CA TYR A 228 34.39 9.63 11.11
C TYR A 228 34.67 10.71 10.06
N THR A 229 33.87 11.81 10.03
CA THR A 229 34.16 13.00 9.21
C THR A 229 34.76 14.10 10.06
N ASP A 230 35.76 14.82 9.52
CA ASP A 230 36.36 16.03 10.10
C ASP A 230 36.41 17.11 9.02
N PRO A 231 35.65 18.21 9.13
CA PRO A 231 34.68 18.53 10.18
C PRO A 231 33.47 17.59 10.18
N PRO A 232 32.66 17.53 11.26
CA PRO A 232 31.46 16.74 11.33
C PRO A 232 30.48 17.09 10.20
N MET A 233 30.07 16.08 9.44
CA MET A 233 29.15 16.22 8.31
C MET A 233 27.85 15.47 8.60
N SER A 234 26.76 15.98 8.05
CA SER A 234 25.47 15.29 8.02
C SER A 234 24.98 15.15 6.59
N ARG A 235 24.37 14.01 6.31
CA ARG A 235 23.56 13.81 5.11
C ARG A 235 22.16 14.32 5.43
N LEU A 236 21.76 15.37 4.76
CA LEU A 236 20.45 15.99 4.89
C LEU A 236 19.65 15.73 3.64
N ARG A 237 18.45 15.18 3.80
CA ARG A 237 17.48 15.00 2.74
C ARG A 237 16.20 15.74 3.07
N VAL A 238 15.67 16.45 2.09
CA VAL A 238 14.39 17.16 2.20
C VAL A 238 13.47 16.73 1.07
N LYS A 239 12.22 16.41 1.39
CA LYS A 239 11.15 16.17 0.43
C LYS A 239 10.12 17.29 0.53
N VAL A 240 9.80 17.88 -0.61
CA VAL A 240 8.78 18.92 -0.77
C VAL A 240 7.73 18.40 -1.74
N ALA A 241 6.45 18.63 -1.47
CA ALA A 241 5.38 18.27 -2.39
C ALA A 241 4.29 19.34 -2.41
N GLY A 242 3.51 19.33 -3.48
CA GLY A 242 2.32 20.17 -3.66
C GLY A 242 1.40 19.57 -4.71
N PRO A 243 0.16 20.08 -4.83
CA PRO A 243 -0.74 19.64 -5.88
C PRO A 243 -0.16 19.99 -7.27
N PRO A 244 -0.58 19.27 -8.32
CA PRO A 244 -0.19 19.62 -9.67
C PRO A 244 -0.64 21.04 -10.03
N LEU A 245 0.15 21.73 -10.85
CA LEU A 245 -0.20 23.02 -11.42
C LEU A 245 -1.33 22.79 -12.44
N ASN A 246 -2.49 23.42 -12.23
CA ASN A 246 -3.64 23.38 -13.14
C ASN A 246 -3.45 24.32 -14.33
#